data_1fd2a968ceaf604db380366bacfd574e
#
_entry.id   1fd2a968ceaf604db380366bacfd574e
#
_cell.length_a   1.000
_cell.length_b   1.000
_cell.length_c   1.000
_cell.angle_alpha   90.00
_cell.angle_beta   90.00
_cell.angle_gamma   90.00
#
_symmetry.space_group_name_H-M   'P 1'
#
loop_
_entity.id
_entity.type
_entity.pdbx_description
1 polymer ?
#
loop_
_entity_poly.entity_id
_entity_poly.type
_entity_poly.pdbx_seq_one_letter_code
_entity_poly.pdbx_strand_id
1 'polypeptide(L)'
;VLVHAVRTSQELVYQELIANLQQEYRGKLTYIPIVSREKHQHILSGRIPALLRDGRLMQAANLFPDKHNSFFYLCGNPAMVHDTRDVLLALGFAKHLRRSKGHFSFENYW
;
A
#
# COMPACT_ATOMS: atom_id res chain seq x y z
N VAL A 1 5.52 -0.34 -6.33
CA VAL A 1 5.60 -0.13 -4.87
C VAL A 1 4.83 -1.23 -4.16
N LEU A 2 5.46 -1.90 -3.23
CA LEU A 2 4.84 -2.89 -2.35
C LEU A 2 4.76 -2.29 -0.94
N VAL A 3 3.54 -2.11 -0.46
CA VAL A 3 3.27 -1.63 0.90
C VAL A 3 2.85 -2.81 1.77
N HIS A 4 3.57 -3.05 2.84
CA HIS A 4 3.33 -4.17 3.75
C HIS A 4 3.09 -3.61 5.16
N ALA A 5 1.83 -3.62 5.58
CA ALA A 5 1.42 -3.05 6.87
C ALA A 5 1.08 -4.15 7.86
N VAL A 6 1.68 -4.08 9.03
CA VAL A 6 1.47 -5.02 10.15
C VAL A 6 1.33 -4.25 11.45
N ARG A 7 0.92 -4.95 12.51
CA ARG A 7 0.73 -4.33 13.83
C ARG A 7 2.05 -4.15 14.56
N THR A 8 2.92 -5.16 14.52
CA THR A 8 4.23 -5.16 15.18
C THR A 8 5.32 -5.57 14.21
N SER A 9 6.55 -5.16 14.50
CA SER A 9 7.70 -5.46 13.65
C SER A 9 7.97 -6.95 13.50
N GLN A 10 7.60 -7.76 14.49
CA GLN A 10 7.75 -9.21 14.42
C GLN A 10 6.87 -9.85 13.36
N GLU A 11 5.81 -9.18 12.93
CA GLU A 11 4.91 -9.66 11.89
C GLU A 11 5.41 -9.32 10.48
N LEU A 12 6.52 -8.58 10.35
CA LEU A 12 7.14 -8.29 9.06
C LEU A 12 7.91 -9.53 8.56
N VAL A 13 7.15 -10.50 8.04
CA VAL A 13 7.69 -11.74 7.49
C VAL A 13 8.06 -11.57 6.02
N TYR A 14 8.64 -12.58 5.41
CA TYR A 14 9.05 -12.59 3.99
C TYR A 14 10.15 -11.58 3.65
N GLN A 15 10.93 -11.14 4.62
CA GLN A 15 11.97 -10.13 4.38
C GLN A 15 13.04 -10.61 3.39
N GLU A 16 13.43 -11.89 3.47
CA GLU A 16 14.40 -12.46 2.54
C GLU A 16 13.83 -12.53 1.13
N LEU A 17 12.58 -12.98 0.98
CA LEU A 17 11.89 -13.02 -0.31
C LEU A 17 11.78 -11.62 -0.93
N ILE A 18 11.41 -10.64 -0.13
CA ILE A 18 11.28 -9.26 -0.58
C ILE A 18 12.64 -8.69 -1.01
N ALA A 19 13.68 -8.95 -0.24
CA ALA A 19 15.04 -8.52 -0.58
C ALA A 19 15.51 -9.13 -1.91
N ASN A 20 15.21 -10.41 -2.13
CA ASN A 20 15.53 -11.09 -3.37
C ASN A 20 14.77 -10.48 -4.55
N LEU A 21 13.48 -10.14 -4.37
CA LEU A 21 12.67 -9.49 -5.40
C LEU A 21 13.18 -8.08 -5.72
N GLN A 22 13.60 -7.33 -4.71
CA GLN A 22 14.18 -6.00 -4.92
C GLN A 22 15.48 -6.09 -5.73
N GLN A 23 16.29 -7.12 -5.47
CA GLN A 23 17.52 -7.34 -6.21
C GLN A 23 17.24 -7.76 -7.66
N GLU A 24 16.25 -8.63 -7.88
CA GLU A 24 15.84 -9.08 -9.21
C GLU A 24 15.25 -7.95 -10.05
N TYR A 25 14.45 -7.07 -9.42
CA TYR A 25 13.77 -5.96 -10.09
C TYR A 25 14.38 -4.61 -9.70
N ARG A 26 15.67 -4.47 -9.80
CA ARG A 26 16.40 -3.26 -9.40
C ARG A 26 15.79 -1.99 -9.99
N GLY A 27 15.49 -1.04 -9.10
CA GLY A 27 14.91 0.25 -9.49
C GLY A 27 13.44 0.22 -9.85
N LYS A 28 12.80 -0.98 -9.88
CA LYS A 28 11.39 -1.14 -10.24
C LYS A 28 10.53 -1.56 -9.07
N LEU A 29 11.10 -2.08 -7.99
CA LEU A 29 10.36 -2.48 -6.80
C LEU A 29 10.82 -1.66 -5.60
N THR A 30 9.92 -0.84 -5.08
CA THR A 30 10.10 -0.12 -3.82
C THR A 30 9.27 -0.80 -2.74
N TYR A 31 9.89 -1.15 -1.63
CA TYR A 31 9.22 -1.79 -0.50
C TYR A 31 9.05 -0.81 0.64
N ILE A 32 7.82 -0.67 1.13
CA ILE A 32 7.49 0.22 2.23
C ILE A 32 6.82 -0.59 3.35
N PRO A 33 7.56 -0.94 4.41
CA PRO A 33 6.98 -1.55 5.59
C PRO A 33 6.29 -0.49 6.44
N ILE A 34 5.17 -0.87 7.06
CA ILE A 34 4.42 -0.02 7.98
C ILE A 34 4.10 -0.84 9.22
N VAL A 35 4.32 -0.25 10.39
CA VAL A 35 4.01 -0.86 11.69
C VAL A 35 3.05 0.06 12.44
N SER A 36 1.85 -0.44 12.79
CA SER A 36 0.80 0.41 13.35
C SER A 36 0.89 0.58 14.87
N ARG A 37 1.46 -0.36 15.61
CA ARG A 37 1.46 -0.36 17.08
C ARG A 37 2.81 -0.06 17.72
N GLU A 38 3.83 0.19 16.92
CA GLU A 38 5.18 0.50 17.40
C GLU A 38 5.71 1.70 16.63
N LYS A 39 6.70 2.39 17.21
CA LYS A 39 7.43 3.44 16.50
C LYS A 39 8.87 3.00 16.33
N HIS A 40 9.31 2.98 15.11
CA HIS A 40 10.69 2.64 14.75
C HIS A 40 11.29 3.72 13.87
N GLN A 41 12.58 3.96 14.05
CA GLN A 41 13.33 4.81 13.16
C GLN A 41 13.34 4.17 11.76
N HIS A 42 13.09 4.94 10.72
CA HIS A 42 13.09 4.50 9.31
C HIS A 42 11.93 3.59 8.88
N ILE A 43 10.94 3.35 9.75
CA ILE A 43 9.74 2.61 9.39
C ILE A 43 8.53 3.50 9.66
N LEU A 44 7.63 3.61 8.69
CA LEU A 44 6.39 4.35 8.88
C LEU A 44 5.55 3.71 9.97
N SER A 45 4.97 4.55 10.83
CA SER A 45 4.06 4.12 11.89
C SER A 45 2.66 4.64 11.57
N GLY A 46 1.66 3.77 11.68
CA GLY A 46 0.27 4.14 11.45
C GLY A 46 -0.45 3.11 10.60
N ARG A 47 -1.59 3.52 10.06
CA ARG A 47 -2.42 2.68 9.20
C ARG A 47 -2.44 3.22 7.77
N ILE A 48 -2.54 2.31 6.81
CA ILE A 48 -2.51 2.67 5.38
C ILE A 48 -3.50 3.78 5.03
N PRO A 49 -4.80 3.72 5.43
CA PRO A 49 -5.73 4.78 5.05
C PRO A 49 -5.30 6.17 5.50
N ALA A 50 -4.84 6.30 6.75
CA ALA A 50 -4.40 7.57 7.29
C ALA A 50 -3.12 8.07 6.61
N LEU A 51 -2.14 7.19 6.40
CA LEU A 51 -0.88 7.54 5.75
C LEU A 51 -1.08 7.91 4.28
N LEU A 52 -2.04 7.29 3.63
CA LEU A 52 -2.42 7.62 2.26
C LEU A 52 -3.11 8.99 2.20
N ARG A 53 -4.02 9.24 3.14
CA ARG A 53 -4.78 10.50 3.19
C ARG A 53 -3.89 11.71 3.46
N ASP A 54 -2.93 11.59 4.38
CA ASP A 54 -2.07 12.71 4.77
C ASP A 54 -0.81 12.86 3.92
N GLY A 55 -0.60 11.99 2.94
CA GLY A 55 0.51 12.08 2.00
C GLY A 55 1.82 11.45 2.45
N ARG A 56 1.93 10.95 3.69
CA ARG A 56 3.18 10.35 4.18
C ARG A 56 3.57 9.10 3.42
N LEU A 57 2.59 8.29 3.02
CA LEU A 57 2.85 7.08 2.25
C LEU A 57 3.43 7.41 0.87
N MET A 58 2.85 8.38 0.18
CA MET A 58 3.34 8.79 -1.14
C MET A 58 4.72 9.44 -1.07
N GLN A 59 4.96 10.22 -0.01
CA GLN A 59 6.27 10.80 0.25
C GLN A 59 7.32 9.72 0.47
N ALA A 60 7.01 8.69 1.26
CA ALA A 60 7.92 7.56 1.49
C ALA A 60 8.19 6.77 0.21
N ALA A 61 7.18 6.63 -0.65
CA ALA A 61 7.32 5.96 -1.94
C ALA A 61 8.05 6.84 -2.97
N ASN A 62 8.19 8.12 -2.70
CA ASN A 62 8.79 9.11 -3.60
C ASN A 62 8.11 9.11 -4.97
N LEU A 63 6.78 9.00 -4.97
CA LEU A 63 6.00 9.09 -6.21
C LEU A 63 4.58 9.55 -5.90
N PHE A 64 3.96 10.14 -6.91
CA PHE A 64 2.60 10.60 -6.85
C PHE A 64 1.78 9.81 -7.86
N PRO A 65 0.82 8.98 -7.41
CA PRO A 65 0.00 8.23 -8.34
C PRO A 65 -0.85 9.17 -9.20
N ASP A 66 -1.00 8.79 -10.47
CA ASP A 66 -1.88 9.51 -11.37
C ASP A 66 -2.89 8.54 -11.99
N LYS A 67 -3.96 9.11 -12.53
CA LYS A 67 -5.08 8.33 -13.05
C LYS A 67 -4.78 7.62 -14.37
N HIS A 68 -3.70 7.97 -15.03
CA HIS A 68 -3.34 7.39 -16.33
C HIS A 68 -2.35 6.23 -16.20
N ASN A 69 -1.46 6.30 -15.21
CA ASN A 69 -0.34 5.36 -15.11
C ASN A 69 -0.32 4.52 -13.84
N SER A 70 -1.19 4.81 -12.88
CA SER A 70 -1.18 4.12 -11.59
C SER A 70 -2.34 3.16 -11.44
N PHE A 71 -2.08 2.01 -10.85
CA PHE A 71 -3.11 1.06 -10.47
C PHE A 71 -2.80 0.54 -9.06
N PHE A 72 -3.83 0.48 -8.22
CA PHE A 72 -3.74 0.00 -6.83
C PHE A 72 -4.37 -1.36 -6.72
N TYR A 73 -3.69 -2.28 -6.09
CA TYR A 73 -4.26 -3.57 -5.72
C TYR A 73 -4.24 -3.69 -4.20
N LEU A 74 -5.41 -3.88 -3.61
CA LEU A 74 -5.59 -3.94 -2.16
C LEU A 74 -5.94 -5.35 -1.73
N CYS A 75 -5.29 -5.86 -0.71
CA CYS A 75 -5.67 -7.15 -0.14
C CYS A 75 -5.37 -7.18 1.36
N GLY A 76 -6.14 -7.98 2.09
CA GLY A 76 -5.95 -8.15 3.52
C GLY A 76 -7.24 -8.07 4.32
N ASN A 77 -7.15 -7.53 5.52
CA ASN A 77 -8.27 -7.36 6.44
C ASN A 77 -9.37 -6.52 5.78
N PRO A 78 -10.64 -6.95 5.81
CA PRO A 78 -11.74 -6.21 5.16
C PRO A 78 -11.89 -4.77 5.62
N ALA A 79 -11.72 -4.50 6.91
CA ALA A 79 -11.83 -3.13 7.42
C ALA A 79 -10.75 -2.23 6.82
N MET A 80 -9.50 -2.68 6.78
CA MET A 80 -8.40 -1.93 6.17
C MET A 80 -8.64 -1.73 4.67
N VAL A 81 -9.07 -2.77 3.96
CA VAL A 81 -9.34 -2.69 2.52
C VAL A 81 -10.44 -1.68 2.24
N HIS A 82 -11.54 -1.73 3.00
CA HIS A 82 -12.66 -0.81 2.82
C HIS A 82 -12.28 0.64 3.14
N ASP A 83 -11.54 0.86 4.23
CA ASP A 83 -11.09 2.20 4.61
C ASP A 83 -10.12 2.78 3.57
N THR A 84 -9.23 1.96 3.04
CA THR A 84 -8.31 2.38 1.98
C THR A 84 -9.05 2.68 0.69
N ARG A 85 -10.04 1.86 0.33
CA ARG A 85 -10.93 2.12 -0.80
C ARG A 85 -11.58 3.50 -0.68
N ASP A 86 -12.11 3.81 0.50
CA ASP A 86 -12.80 5.08 0.72
C ASP A 86 -11.85 6.28 0.54
N VAL A 87 -10.59 6.15 0.98
CA VAL A 87 -9.58 7.18 0.76
C VAL A 87 -9.27 7.34 -0.73
N LEU A 88 -9.10 6.23 -1.46
CA LEU A 88 -8.84 6.28 -2.90
C LEU A 88 -9.98 6.94 -3.65
N LEU A 89 -11.22 6.62 -3.30
CA LEU A 89 -12.39 7.27 -3.90
C LEU A 89 -12.41 8.76 -3.61
N ALA A 90 -12.10 9.18 -2.38
CA ALA A 90 -12.02 10.58 -2.00
C ALA A 90 -10.90 11.32 -2.75
N LEU A 91 -9.83 10.64 -3.11
CA LEU A 91 -8.74 11.20 -3.90
C LEU A 91 -9.05 11.23 -5.40
N GLY A 92 -10.20 10.71 -5.82
CA GLY A 92 -10.63 10.77 -7.21
C GLY A 92 -10.31 9.54 -8.04
N PHE A 93 -9.82 8.45 -7.43
CA PHE A 93 -9.60 7.19 -8.14
C PHE A 93 -10.89 6.37 -8.16
N ALA A 94 -11.11 5.61 -9.23
CA ALA A 94 -12.30 4.80 -9.42
C ALA A 94 -11.99 3.31 -9.34
N LYS A 95 -12.95 2.53 -8.80
CA LYS A 95 -12.83 1.08 -8.77
C LYS A 95 -12.83 0.52 -10.19
N HIS A 96 -11.93 -0.43 -10.44
CA HIS A 96 -11.92 -1.16 -11.72
C HIS A 96 -13.12 -2.09 -11.78
N LEU A 97 -13.92 -1.95 -12.83
CA LEU A 97 -15.10 -2.77 -13.06
C LEU A 97 -14.91 -3.54 -14.37
N ARG A 98 -15.67 -4.62 -14.50
CA ARG A 98 -15.64 -5.46 -15.70
C ARG A 98 -15.92 -4.66 -16.99
N ARG A 99 -16.81 -3.65 -16.89
CA ARG A 99 -17.25 -2.83 -18.02
C ARG A 99 -16.59 -1.46 -18.11
N SER A 100 -15.78 -1.11 -17.10
CA SER A 100 -15.16 0.20 -17.04
C SER A 100 -13.81 0.10 -16.37
N LYS A 101 -12.76 0.49 -17.10
CA LYS A 101 -11.40 0.49 -16.57
C LYS A 101 -11.29 1.50 -15.43
N GLY A 102 -10.83 1.05 -14.28
CA GLY A 102 -10.62 1.88 -13.11
C GLY A 102 -9.16 1.91 -12.68
N HIS A 103 -8.94 2.37 -11.45
CA HIS A 103 -7.61 2.63 -10.90
C HIS A 103 -7.26 1.70 -9.74
N PHE A 104 -8.22 0.93 -9.22
CA PHE A 104 -7.92 -0.03 -8.16
C PHE A 104 -8.88 -1.21 -8.18
N SER A 105 -8.40 -2.33 -7.65
CA SER A 105 -9.21 -3.50 -7.32
C SER A 105 -8.79 -4.02 -5.95
N PHE A 106 -9.61 -4.89 -5.35
CA PHE A 106 -9.30 -5.40 -4.03
C PHE A 106 -9.88 -6.80 -3.80
N GLU A 107 -9.28 -7.50 -2.83
CA GLU A 107 -9.76 -8.77 -2.31
C GLU A 107 -9.76 -8.73 -0.79
N ASN A 108 -10.80 -9.30 -0.18
CA ASN A 108 -10.87 -9.49 1.26
C ASN A 108 -10.45 -10.92 1.59
N TYR A 109 -9.51 -11.08 2.52
CA TYR A 109 -9.02 -12.40 2.88
C TYR A 109 -9.77 -13.03 4.04
N TRP A 110 -10.49 -12.24 4.82
CA TRP A 110 -11.33 -12.77 5.90
C TRP A 110 -12.46 -11.82 6.31
#